data_c6d9f826632af573cae304d84b5852fa
#
_entry.id   c6d9f826632af573cae304d84b5852fa
#
_cell.length_a   1.000
_cell.length_b   1.000
_cell.length_c   1.000
_cell.angle_alpha   90.00
_cell.angle_beta   90.00
_cell.angle_gamma   90.00
#
_symmetry.space_group_name_H-M   'P 1'
#
loop_
_entity.id
_entity.type
_entity.pdbx_description
1 polymer ?
#
loop_
_entity_poly.entity_id
_entity_poly.type
_entity_poly.pdbx_seq_one_letter_code
_entity_poly.pdbx_strand_id
1 'polypeptide(L)'
;KRLRLPDLDQEFLEKVGYETEEQLRDALHSVLRRRLEYEQKRQARQQLLGQLTTAVRIDLPQDLVKRQVQSTIRRRVMELKDAGFTEDEIRRRQVELQQNSISATQQTLREHFILAKIAETEELEVKPEDIENQIELMAMQSEESPRRVRSRLEKEGLLETLEIQILEQLGVDRALEFAVYENVPLEEKEE
;
A
#
# COMPACT_ATOMS: atom_id res chain seq x y z
N LYS A 1 35.04 9.54 15.01
CA LYS A 1 34.98 10.67 14.03
C LYS A 1 33.57 11.22 14.05
N ARG A 2 33.35 12.46 14.48
CA ARG A 2 32.06 13.13 14.34
C ARG A 2 31.95 13.60 12.89
N LEU A 3 30.93 13.15 12.18
CA LEU A 3 30.56 13.70 10.87
C LEU A 3 30.05 15.13 11.08
N ARG A 4 30.58 16.08 10.32
CA ARG A 4 30.05 17.43 10.24
C ARG A 4 29.21 17.51 8.97
N LEU A 5 28.08 18.22 9.04
CA LEU A 5 27.32 18.57 7.86
C LEU A 5 28.19 19.48 6.97
N PRO A 6 28.14 19.32 5.63
CA PRO A 6 28.82 20.24 4.72
C PRO A 6 28.21 21.63 4.82
N ASP A 7 29.00 22.64 4.54
CA ASP A 7 28.49 24.02 4.38
C ASP A 7 27.69 24.09 3.06
N LEU A 8 26.64 24.91 3.05
CA LEU A 8 25.81 25.15 1.86
C LEU A 8 26.51 26.16 0.94
N ASP A 9 27.70 25.79 0.47
CA ASP A 9 28.50 26.62 -0.46
C ASP A 9 28.21 26.23 -1.92
N GLN A 10 28.81 27.02 -2.83
CA GLN A 10 28.60 26.81 -4.27
C GLN A 10 29.07 25.41 -4.73
N GLU A 11 30.14 24.89 -4.14
CA GLU A 11 30.67 23.56 -4.48
C GLU A 11 29.69 22.45 -4.08
N PHE A 12 29.02 22.61 -2.93
CA PHE A 12 27.97 21.68 -2.51
C PHE A 12 26.77 21.75 -3.43
N LEU A 13 26.29 22.96 -3.76
CA LEU A 13 25.14 23.16 -4.65
C LEU A 13 25.36 22.53 -6.03
N GLU A 14 26.54 22.72 -6.62
CA GLU A 14 26.90 22.11 -7.89
C GLU A 14 26.92 20.58 -7.82
N LYS A 15 27.41 19.98 -6.71
CA LYS A 15 27.40 18.53 -6.50
C LYS A 15 26.00 17.93 -6.42
N VAL A 16 25.04 18.68 -5.88
CA VAL A 16 23.64 18.25 -5.79
C VAL A 16 22.78 18.67 -6.98
N GLY A 17 23.38 19.40 -7.96
CA GLY A 17 22.76 19.77 -9.22
C GLY A 17 21.89 21.01 -9.18
N TYR A 18 22.15 21.93 -8.26
CA TYR A 18 21.43 23.22 -8.14
C TYR A 18 22.40 24.40 -8.27
N GLU A 19 21.90 25.52 -8.82
CA GLU A 19 22.68 26.71 -8.98
C GLU A 19 22.64 27.66 -7.77
N THR A 20 21.49 27.60 -7.03
CA THR A 20 21.26 28.47 -5.86
C THR A 20 20.66 27.67 -4.69
N GLU A 21 20.90 28.19 -3.48
CA GLU A 21 20.29 27.65 -2.27
C GLU A 21 18.76 27.72 -2.32
N GLU A 22 18.18 28.74 -2.93
CA GLU A 22 16.74 28.92 -3.10
C GLU A 22 16.15 27.80 -3.96
N GLN A 23 16.78 27.48 -5.10
CA GLN A 23 16.37 26.36 -5.96
C GLN A 23 16.40 25.02 -5.21
N LEU A 24 17.46 24.79 -4.42
CA LEU A 24 17.55 23.58 -3.58
C LEU A 24 16.43 23.52 -2.55
N ARG A 25 16.15 24.63 -1.85
CA ARG A 25 15.07 24.72 -0.86
C ARG A 25 13.70 24.47 -1.49
N ASP A 26 13.42 25.08 -2.63
CA ASP A 26 12.14 24.89 -3.35
C ASP A 26 11.97 23.45 -3.83
N ALA A 27 13.03 22.83 -4.33
CA ALA A 27 13.01 21.42 -4.72
C ALA A 27 12.73 20.52 -3.51
N LEU A 28 13.41 20.77 -2.37
CA LEU A 28 13.18 20.03 -1.14
C LEU A 28 11.76 20.20 -0.60
N HIS A 29 11.26 21.45 -0.58
CA HIS A 29 9.87 21.73 -0.20
C HIS A 29 8.87 20.98 -1.07
N SER A 30 9.09 20.93 -2.37
CA SER A 30 8.24 20.21 -3.31
C SER A 30 8.26 18.70 -3.07
N VAL A 31 9.43 18.13 -2.78
CA VAL A 31 9.58 16.70 -2.46
C VAL A 31 8.91 16.38 -1.13
N LEU A 32 9.18 17.18 -0.09
CA LEU A 32 8.60 16.97 1.24
C LEU A 32 7.08 17.12 1.24
N ARG A 33 6.54 18.11 0.50
CA ARG A 33 5.09 18.28 0.35
C ARG A 33 4.44 17.06 -0.30
N ARG A 34 4.99 16.55 -1.41
CA ARG A 34 4.48 15.34 -2.07
C ARG A 34 4.54 14.13 -1.15
N ARG A 35 5.63 13.99 -0.38
CA ARG A 35 5.76 12.89 0.58
C ARG A 35 4.74 13.02 1.71
N LEU A 36 4.51 14.22 2.23
CA LEU A 36 3.51 14.49 3.26
C LEU A 36 2.10 14.17 2.76
N GLU A 37 1.73 14.64 1.56
CA GLU A 37 0.43 14.37 0.94
C GLU A 37 0.21 12.85 0.74
N TYR A 38 1.25 12.14 0.31
CA TYR A 38 1.19 10.68 0.18
C TYR A 38 0.96 10.00 1.54
N GLU A 39 1.72 10.38 2.57
CA GLU A 39 1.57 9.82 3.91
C GLU A 39 0.20 10.15 4.54
N GLN A 40 -0.31 11.37 4.34
CA GLN A 40 -1.64 11.77 4.80
C GLN A 40 -2.74 10.93 4.13
N LYS A 41 -2.68 10.74 2.81
CA LYS A 41 -3.62 9.89 2.08
C LYS A 41 -3.54 8.44 2.56
N ARG A 42 -2.35 7.92 2.77
CA ARG A 42 -2.13 6.56 3.28
C ARG A 42 -2.73 6.39 4.68
N GLN A 43 -2.50 7.35 5.57
CA GLN A 43 -3.05 7.32 6.93
C GLN A 43 -4.58 7.47 6.93
N ALA A 44 -5.13 8.39 6.14
CA ALA A 44 -6.57 8.55 6.00
C ALA A 44 -7.24 7.26 5.52
N ARG A 45 -6.68 6.60 4.50
CA ARG A 45 -7.13 5.29 4.03
C ARG A 45 -7.12 4.24 5.16
N GLN A 46 -6.01 4.15 5.89
CA GLN A 46 -5.86 3.17 6.97
C GLN A 46 -6.86 3.41 8.10
N GLN A 47 -7.07 4.68 8.50
CA GLN A 47 -8.04 5.05 9.52
C GLN A 47 -9.47 4.76 9.07
N LEU A 48 -9.81 5.10 7.82
CA LEU A 48 -11.12 4.81 7.24
C LEU A 48 -11.41 3.30 7.28
N LEU A 49 -10.51 2.48 6.76
CA LEU A 49 -10.69 1.02 6.74
C LEU A 49 -10.78 0.44 8.15
N GLY A 50 -9.99 0.94 9.10
CA GLY A 50 -10.07 0.55 10.50
C GLY A 50 -11.43 0.90 11.13
N GLN A 51 -11.97 2.08 10.85
CA GLN A 51 -13.30 2.48 11.31
C GLN A 51 -14.41 1.66 10.66
N LEU A 52 -14.37 1.47 9.35
CA LEU A 52 -15.36 0.69 8.61
C LEU A 52 -15.41 -0.77 9.08
N THR A 53 -14.26 -1.41 9.23
CA THR A 53 -14.17 -2.82 9.69
C THR A 53 -14.61 -2.99 11.15
N THR A 54 -14.53 -1.95 11.95
CA THR A 54 -15.02 -1.95 13.34
C THR A 54 -16.52 -1.69 13.41
N ALA A 55 -17.03 -0.77 12.57
CA ALA A 55 -18.45 -0.38 12.56
C ALA A 55 -19.34 -1.46 11.93
N VAL A 56 -18.84 -2.17 10.93
CA VAL A 56 -19.62 -3.16 10.16
C VAL A 56 -19.28 -4.57 10.62
N ARG A 57 -20.27 -5.32 11.11
CA ARG A 57 -20.14 -6.74 11.42
C ARG A 57 -20.46 -7.57 10.19
N ILE A 58 -19.46 -8.29 9.69
CA ILE A 58 -19.61 -9.22 8.57
C ILE A 58 -19.25 -10.60 9.08
N ASP A 59 -20.18 -11.55 8.91
CA ASP A 59 -19.93 -12.97 9.16
C ASP A 59 -19.21 -13.56 7.94
N LEU A 60 -17.92 -13.83 8.11
CA LEU A 60 -17.09 -14.39 7.04
C LEU A 60 -17.33 -15.90 6.90
N PRO A 61 -17.53 -16.42 5.67
CA PRO A 61 -17.62 -17.85 5.43
C PRO A 61 -16.34 -18.57 5.90
N GLN A 62 -16.49 -19.50 6.85
CA GLN A 62 -15.34 -20.16 7.49
C GLN A 62 -14.44 -20.91 6.51
N ASP A 63 -15.02 -21.50 5.46
CA ASP A 63 -14.24 -22.21 4.43
C ASP A 63 -13.42 -21.26 3.55
N LEU A 64 -13.90 -20.04 3.30
CA LEU A 64 -13.14 -19.02 2.61
C LEU A 64 -11.96 -18.57 3.46
N VAL A 65 -12.22 -18.26 4.73
CA VAL A 65 -11.17 -17.88 5.69
C VAL A 65 -10.10 -18.96 5.77
N LYS A 66 -10.48 -20.24 5.96
CA LYS A 66 -9.52 -21.36 6.03
C LYS A 66 -8.65 -21.47 4.79
N ARG A 67 -9.23 -21.41 3.59
CA ARG A 67 -8.49 -21.47 2.32
C ARG A 67 -7.51 -20.34 2.18
N GLN A 68 -7.95 -19.12 2.48
CA GLN A 68 -7.11 -17.92 2.37
C GLN A 68 -5.98 -17.93 3.41
N VAL A 69 -6.26 -18.32 4.65
CA VAL A 69 -5.24 -18.50 5.71
C VAL A 69 -4.17 -19.49 5.28
N GLN A 70 -4.58 -20.66 4.74
CA GLN A 70 -3.63 -21.66 4.26
C GLN A 70 -2.74 -21.14 3.13
N SER A 71 -3.29 -20.35 2.22
CA SER A 71 -2.53 -19.70 1.14
C SER A 71 -1.53 -18.70 1.70
N THR A 72 -1.97 -17.84 2.63
CA THR A 72 -1.12 -16.83 3.29
C THR A 72 0.02 -17.49 4.07
N ILE A 73 -0.26 -18.56 4.83
CA ILE A 73 0.77 -19.30 5.56
C ILE A 73 1.79 -19.92 4.60
N ARG A 74 1.34 -20.57 3.52
CA ARG A 74 2.25 -21.18 2.53
C ARG A 74 3.20 -20.14 1.95
N ARG A 75 2.67 -18.98 1.54
CA ARG A 75 3.49 -17.88 1.02
C ARG A 75 4.49 -17.40 2.06
N ARG A 76 4.06 -17.19 3.32
CA ARG A 76 4.94 -16.72 4.39
C ARG A 76 6.05 -17.70 4.74
N VAL A 77 5.76 -19.00 4.70
CA VAL A 77 6.76 -20.07 4.88
C VAL A 77 7.79 -20.05 3.75
N MET A 78 7.37 -19.82 2.49
CA MET A 78 8.32 -19.66 1.36
C MET A 78 9.22 -18.44 1.57
N GLU A 79 8.64 -17.29 1.87
CA GLU A 79 9.39 -16.05 2.15
C GLU A 79 10.45 -16.27 3.25
N LEU A 80 10.10 -16.98 4.32
CA LEU A 80 11.04 -17.30 5.41
C LEU A 80 12.15 -18.27 4.96
N LYS A 81 11.83 -19.27 4.14
CA LYS A 81 12.83 -20.17 3.56
C LYS A 81 13.80 -19.42 2.66
N ASP A 82 13.29 -18.54 1.79
CA ASP A 82 14.10 -17.71 0.91
C ASP A 82 14.99 -16.71 1.68
N ALA A 83 14.53 -16.26 2.86
CA ALA A 83 15.30 -15.45 3.81
C ALA A 83 16.33 -16.27 4.64
N GLY A 84 16.44 -17.58 4.41
CA GLY A 84 17.44 -18.47 5.02
C GLY A 84 17.05 -19.08 6.37
N PHE A 85 15.77 -18.98 6.78
CA PHE A 85 15.31 -19.64 8.00
C PHE A 85 15.20 -21.15 7.81
N THR A 86 15.65 -21.90 8.82
CA THR A 86 15.55 -23.37 8.84
C THR A 86 14.14 -23.84 9.13
N GLU A 87 13.82 -25.08 8.78
CA GLU A 87 12.51 -25.67 9.06
C GLU A 87 12.18 -25.71 10.56
N ASP A 88 13.17 -25.93 11.40
CA ASP A 88 12.97 -25.94 12.85
C ASP A 88 12.66 -24.56 13.42
N GLU A 89 13.29 -23.51 12.91
CA GLU A 89 12.98 -22.13 13.29
C GLU A 89 11.57 -21.72 12.84
N ILE A 90 11.16 -22.11 11.63
CA ILE A 90 9.81 -21.90 11.10
C ILE A 90 8.78 -22.64 11.94
N ARG A 91 9.06 -23.91 12.30
CA ARG A 91 8.17 -24.73 13.13
C ARG A 91 7.97 -24.12 14.53
N ARG A 92 9.01 -23.59 15.16
CA ARG A 92 8.90 -22.91 16.47
C ARG A 92 7.98 -21.68 16.43
N ARG A 93 7.88 -21.01 15.29
CA ARG A 93 7.03 -19.84 15.07
C ARG A 93 5.66 -20.20 14.47
N GLN A 94 5.35 -21.47 14.26
CA GLN A 94 4.16 -21.89 13.53
C GLN A 94 2.85 -21.39 14.16
N VAL A 95 2.74 -21.42 15.50
CA VAL A 95 1.54 -20.96 16.21
C VAL A 95 1.34 -19.46 16.02
N GLU A 96 2.41 -18.67 16.17
CA GLU A 96 2.39 -17.22 15.97
C GLU A 96 2.04 -16.88 14.51
N LEU A 97 2.68 -17.55 13.56
CA LEU A 97 2.39 -17.37 12.13
C LEU A 97 0.94 -17.68 11.80
N GLN A 98 0.38 -18.74 12.41
CA GLN A 98 -1.02 -19.12 12.19
C GLN A 98 -1.98 -18.07 12.76
N GLN A 99 -1.79 -17.62 14.01
CA GLN A 99 -2.65 -16.62 14.66
C GLN A 99 -2.61 -15.29 13.90
N ASN A 100 -1.42 -14.80 13.57
CA ASN A 100 -1.25 -13.57 12.81
C ASN A 100 -1.87 -13.67 11.40
N SER A 101 -1.73 -14.82 10.74
CA SER A 101 -2.34 -15.05 9.42
C SER A 101 -3.85 -15.09 9.47
N ILE A 102 -4.46 -15.67 10.52
CA ILE A 102 -5.92 -15.70 10.69
C ILE A 102 -6.46 -14.29 10.86
N SER A 103 -5.90 -13.52 11.81
CA SER A 103 -6.34 -12.15 12.09
C SER A 103 -6.20 -11.25 10.87
N ALA A 104 -5.02 -11.26 10.23
CA ALA A 104 -4.77 -10.47 9.03
C ALA A 104 -5.69 -10.86 7.87
N THR A 105 -5.90 -12.17 7.64
CA THR A 105 -6.78 -12.66 6.57
C THR A 105 -8.23 -12.24 6.82
N GLN A 106 -8.72 -12.37 8.05
CA GLN A 106 -10.07 -11.95 8.38
C GLN A 106 -10.27 -10.44 8.17
N GLN A 107 -9.28 -9.63 8.55
CA GLN A 107 -9.33 -8.19 8.32
C GLN A 107 -9.36 -7.87 6.83
N THR A 108 -8.44 -8.41 6.04
CA THR A 108 -8.40 -8.20 4.58
C THR A 108 -9.70 -8.62 3.90
N LEU A 109 -10.29 -9.76 4.30
CA LEU A 109 -11.57 -10.19 3.74
C LEU A 109 -12.73 -9.27 4.12
N ARG A 110 -12.76 -8.75 5.36
CA ARG A 110 -13.77 -7.74 5.74
C ARG A 110 -13.62 -6.47 4.92
N GLU A 111 -12.41 -5.95 4.79
CA GLU A 111 -12.11 -4.78 3.97
C GLU A 111 -12.59 -4.99 2.53
N HIS A 112 -12.24 -6.12 1.92
CA HIS A 112 -12.67 -6.48 0.58
C HIS A 112 -14.20 -6.47 0.42
N PHE A 113 -14.94 -7.16 1.30
CA PHE A 113 -16.41 -7.21 1.22
C PHE A 113 -17.07 -5.86 1.47
N ILE A 114 -16.52 -5.03 2.38
CA ILE A 114 -17.03 -3.68 2.63
C ILE A 114 -16.82 -2.82 1.38
N LEU A 115 -15.63 -2.82 0.80
CA LEU A 115 -15.31 -2.03 -0.38
C LEU A 115 -16.10 -2.49 -1.60
N ALA A 116 -16.25 -3.79 -1.80
CA ALA A 116 -17.10 -4.35 -2.86
C ALA A 116 -18.56 -3.89 -2.71
N LYS A 117 -19.08 -3.84 -1.47
CA LYS A 117 -20.44 -3.37 -1.22
C LYS A 117 -20.58 -1.85 -1.43
N ILE A 118 -19.57 -1.06 -1.07
CA ILE A 118 -19.54 0.37 -1.39
C ILE A 118 -19.54 0.57 -2.90
N ALA A 119 -18.69 -0.14 -3.64
CA ALA A 119 -18.61 -0.05 -5.08
C ALA A 119 -19.95 -0.41 -5.76
N GLU A 120 -20.60 -1.47 -5.31
CA GLU A 120 -21.93 -1.86 -5.79
C GLU A 120 -22.99 -0.78 -5.50
N THR A 121 -22.99 -0.22 -4.28
CA THR A 121 -24.02 0.75 -3.86
C THR A 121 -23.87 2.11 -4.56
N GLU A 122 -22.61 2.52 -4.79
CA GLU A 122 -22.27 3.76 -5.48
C GLU A 122 -22.13 3.58 -7.01
N GLU A 123 -22.48 2.40 -7.52
CA GLU A 123 -22.43 2.06 -8.95
C GLU A 123 -21.07 2.39 -9.60
N LEU A 124 -19.96 2.07 -8.85
CA LEU A 124 -18.61 2.32 -9.33
C LEU A 124 -18.21 1.28 -10.37
N GLU A 125 -17.69 1.74 -11.49
CA GLU A 125 -17.21 0.89 -12.58
C GLU A 125 -15.73 1.21 -12.89
N VAL A 126 -14.94 0.17 -13.13
CA VAL A 126 -13.56 0.32 -13.60
C VAL A 126 -13.56 0.61 -15.09
N LYS A 127 -13.03 1.74 -15.48
CA LYS A 127 -12.90 2.13 -16.88
C LYS A 127 -11.61 1.55 -17.48
N PRO A 128 -11.58 1.31 -18.80
CA PRO A 128 -10.36 0.89 -19.47
C PRO A 128 -9.17 1.82 -19.21
N GLU A 129 -9.42 3.11 -19.06
CA GLU A 129 -8.41 4.13 -18.74
C GLU A 129 -7.77 3.92 -17.36
N ASP A 130 -8.56 3.45 -16.37
CA ASP A 130 -8.07 3.20 -15.02
C ASP A 130 -7.06 2.02 -15.02
N ILE A 131 -7.35 1.00 -15.84
CA ILE A 131 -6.47 -0.15 -16.01
C ILE A 131 -5.17 0.28 -16.69
N GLU A 132 -5.24 1.10 -17.76
CA GLU A 132 -4.05 1.62 -18.45
C GLU A 132 -3.19 2.47 -17.50
N ASN A 133 -3.80 3.40 -16.76
CA ASN A 133 -3.10 4.23 -15.79
C ASN A 133 -2.37 3.39 -14.72
N GLN A 134 -3.02 2.33 -14.23
CA GLN A 134 -2.40 1.45 -13.25
C GLN A 134 -1.26 0.63 -13.84
N ILE A 135 -1.38 0.16 -15.09
CA ILE A 135 -0.32 -0.52 -15.81
C ILE A 135 0.87 0.43 -16.06
N GLU A 136 0.62 1.68 -16.43
CA GLU A 136 1.68 2.69 -16.58
C GLU A 136 2.41 2.94 -15.26
N LEU A 137 1.68 3.06 -14.15
CA LEU A 137 2.27 3.22 -12.83
C LEU A 137 3.16 2.03 -12.45
N MET A 138 2.68 0.81 -12.69
CA MET A 138 3.47 -0.41 -12.45
C MET A 138 4.72 -0.46 -13.35
N ALA A 139 4.61 -0.02 -14.60
CA ALA A 139 5.70 0.03 -15.55
C ALA A 139 6.79 1.01 -15.10
N MET A 140 6.41 2.20 -14.61
CA MET A 140 7.33 3.18 -14.05
C MET A 140 8.06 2.63 -12.81
N GLN A 141 7.36 1.90 -11.93
CA GLN A 141 7.95 1.34 -10.71
C GLN A 141 8.92 0.18 -10.98
N SER A 142 8.66 -0.59 -12.03
CA SER A 142 9.48 -1.77 -12.40
C SER A 142 10.52 -1.48 -13.49
N GLU A 143 10.59 -0.23 -13.97
CA GLU A 143 11.46 0.18 -15.09
C GLU A 143 11.22 -0.66 -16.37
N GLU A 144 9.99 -1.12 -16.56
CA GLU A 144 9.54 -1.90 -17.71
C GLU A 144 8.67 -1.07 -18.65
N SER A 145 8.44 -1.53 -19.88
CA SER A 145 7.44 -0.90 -20.74
C SER A 145 6.02 -1.33 -20.36
N PRO A 146 4.99 -0.45 -20.49
CA PRO A 146 3.59 -0.77 -20.20
C PRO A 146 3.10 -2.01 -20.97
N ARG A 147 3.53 -2.19 -22.22
CA ARG A 147 3.20 -3.38 -23.02
C ARG A 147 3.70 -4.66 -22.39
N ARG A 148 4.89 -4.64 -21.80
CA ARG A 148 5.50 -5.81 -21.16
C ARG A 148 4.76 -6.18 -19.88
N VAL A 149 4.42 -5.19 -19.07
CA VAL A 149 3.62 -5.35 -17.85
C VAL A 149 2.25 -5.94 -18.21
N ARG A 150 1.55 -5.36 -19.19
CA ARG A 150 0.24 -5.87 -19.65
C ARG A 150 0.34 -7.32 -20.10
N SER A 151 1.28 -7.66 -20.97
CA SER A 151 1.45 -9.05 -21.46
C SER A 151 1.75 -10.04 -20.33
N ARG A 152 2.47 -9.60 -19.29
CA ARG A 152 2.72 -10.42 -18.11
C ARG A 152 1.43 -10.66 -17.34
N LEU A 153 0.65 -9.62 -17.04
CA LEU A 153 -0.62 -9.73 -16.35
C LEU A 153 -1.63 -10.61 -17.10
N GLU A 154 -1.69 -10.50 -18.43
CA GLU A 154 -2.54 -11.35 -19.28
C GLU A 154 -2.13 -12.82 -19.20
N LYS A 155 -0.83 -13.13 -19.33
CA LYS A 155 -0.30 -14.49 -19.27
C LYS A 155 -0.50 -15.16 -17.91
N GLU A 156 -0.43 -14.37 -16.84
CA GLU A 156 -0.59 -14.83 -15.46
C GLU A 156 -2.07 -14.84 -15.02
N GLY A 157 -2.99 -14.33 -15.84
CA GLY A 157 -4.41 -14.22 -15.51
C GLY A 157 -4.69 -13.23 -14.38
N LEU A 158 -3.87 -12.19 -14.23
CA LEU A 158 -3.95 -11.22 -13.13
C LEU A 158 -4.72 -9.95 -13.46
N LEU A 159 -5.22 -9.78 -14.70
CA LEU A 159 -6.00 -8.59 -15.08
C LEU A 159 -7.26 -8.44 -14.25
N GLU A 160 -8.02 -9.53 -14.04
CA GLU A 160 -9.22 -9.52 -13.21
C GLU A 160 -8.89 -9.13 -11.75
N THR A 161 -7.76 -9.60 -11.24
CA THR A 161 -7.27 -9.21 -9.90
C THR A 161 -6.94 -7.71 -9.85
N LEU A 162 -6.34 -7.18 -10.92
CA LEU A 162 -6.02 -5.76 -11.04
C LEU A 162 -7.32 -4.91 -11.07
N GLU A 163 -8.32 -5.33 -11.82
CA GLU A 163 -9.65 -4.67 -11.86
C GLU A 163 -10.28 -4.62 -10.47
N ILE A 164 -10.25 -5.72 -9.72
CA ILE A 164 -10.74 -5.76 -8.35
C ILE A 164 -9.98 -4.77 -7.46
N GLN A 165 -8.65 -4.70 -7.57
CA GLN A 165 -7.84 -3.75 -6.80
C GLN A 165 -8.17 -2.30 -7.14
N ILE A 166 -8.39 -1.99 -8.42
CA ILE A 166 -8.80 -0.65 -8.86
C ILE A 166 -10.19 -0.32 -8.30
N LEU A 167 -11.13 -1.25 -8.36
CA LEU A 167 -12.49 -1.07 -7.83
C LEU A 167 -12.47 -0.82 -6.31
N GLU A 168 -11.65 -1.56 -5.57
CA GLU A 168 -11.44 -1.33 -4.14
C GLU A 168 -10.86 0.07 -3.87
N GLN A 169 -9.90 0.51 -4.69
CA GLN A 169 -9.33 1.85 -4.57
C GLN A 169 -10.39 2.93 -4.81
N LEU A 170 -11.20 2.79 -5.86
CA LEU A 170 -12.32 3.69 -6.15
C LEU A 170 -13.31 3.73 -4.99
N GLY A 171 -13.61 2.57 -4.38
CA GLY A 171 -14.47 2.47 -3.20
C GLY A 171 -13.91 3.22 -1.99
N VAL A 172 -12.60 3.15 -1.75
CA VAL A 172 -11.94 3.93 -0.70
C VAL A 172 -11.99 5.42 -1.01
N ASP A 173 -11.64 5.82 -2.23
CA ASP A 173 -11.62 7.23 -2.62
C ASP A 173 -13.02 7.83 -2.50
N ARG A 174 -14.05 7.09 -2.91
CA ARG A 174 -15.44 7.50 -2.75
C ARG A 174 -15.85 7.66 -1.29
N ALA A 175 -15.45 6.72 -0.42
CA ALA A 175 -15.73 6.82 1.01
C ALA A 175 -14.99 7.98 1.68
N LEU A 176 -13.77 8.30 1.23
CA LEU A 176 -12.99 9.45 1.73
C LEU A 176 -13.61 10.81 1.36
N GLU A 177 -14.40 10.89 0.28
CA GLU A 177 -15.13 12.12 -0.06
C GLU A 177 -16.16 12.53 1.01
N PHE A 178 -16.68 11.55 1.76
CA PHE A 178 -17.61 11.80 2.88
C PHE A 178 -16.91 11.91 4.24
N ALA A 179 -15.59 11.73 4.28
CA ALA A 179 -14.85 11.76 5.52
C ALA A 179 -14.71 13.19 6.07
N VAL A 180 -14.89 13.35 7.36
CA VAL A 180 -14.59 14.59 8.08
C VAL A 180 -13.17 14.49 8.62
N TYR A 181 -12.29 15.39 8.19
CA TYR A 181 -10.90 15.43 8.61
C TYR A 181 -10.72 16.35 9.81
N GLU A 182 -10.12 15.85 10.86
CA GLU A 182 -9.66 16.64 11.99
C GLU A 182 -8.15 16.83 11.93
N ASN A 183 -7.70 18.08 12.07
CA ASN A 183 -6.29 18.39 12.16
C ASN A 183 -5.78 18.03 13.56
N VAL A 184 -4.97 16.98 13.64
CA VAL A 184 -4.28 16.59 14.86
C VAL A 184 -2.84 17.12 14.78
N PRO A 185 -2.36 17.86 15.83
CA PRO A 185 -0.95 18.26 15.87
C PRO A 185 -0.03 17.05 15.80
N LEU A 186 1.06 17.19 15.05
CA LEU A 186 2.09 16.15 15.01
C LEU A 186 2.70 16.05 16.41
N GLU A 187 2.54 14.89 17.07
CA GLU A 187 3.30 14.64 18.30
C GLU A 187 4.78 14.54 17.90
N GLU A 188 5.58 15.52 18.34
CA GLU A 188 7.04 15.41 18.25
C GLU A 188 7.44 14.18 19.08
N LYS A 189 7.85 13.12 18.42
CA LYS A 189 8.52 12.01 19.10
C LYS A 189 9.88 12.58 19.57
N GLU A 190 10.00 12.84 20.86
CA GLU A 190 11.30 13.04 21.48
C GLU A 190 12.16 11.81 21.18
N GLU A 191 13.27 12.03 20.43
CA GLU A 191 14.32 11.04 20.17
C GLU A 191 15.22 10.84 21.40
#